data_464a1e58a930f6f72308765e986af27a
#
_entry.id   464a1e58a930f6f72308765e986af27a
#
_cell.length_a   1.000
_cell.length_b   1.000
_cell.length_c   1.000
_cell.angle_alpha   90.00
_cell.angle_beta   90.00
_cell.angle_gamma   90.00
#
_symmetry.space_group_name_H-M   'P 1'
#
loop_
_entity.id
_entity.type
_entity.pdbx_description
1 polymer ?
#
loop_
_entity_poly.entity_id
_entity_poly.type
_entity_poly.pdbx_seq_one_letter_code
_entity_poly.pdbx_strand_id
1 'polypeptide(L)'
;MSEFDVATAAVQAALDAGARYADARVMHRRYESMSARNGDIEELTQDESIGLGVRALVGSSWGFHAVPELSEAAARDAGRRAAATATASARVPGPPVDLVPVPAAVASWASGCEVDPLGVPLSDKGDLLVRATGTMREHGADLAEGLYQIWDTTKWFVSSEGHRIDQHIRECGGGISATSIGDGETQRRSWPSYRGQYGTTGWELVTSLDLVGHAARIAEESRELLTAPECPSGETDLILGGEQLALQIHESVGHAIELDRILGWEAAFAGTSWLDLTRLGSLRYGSELMNVTIDPTIPGALGSFGFDDEGSPAVKRDAVRAGRWVGVLAGRDSAAVAGLGYGGSVRADGWARLPMVRMTNVGLEPGPHTLDEIIDATDDGVLMDLNRSWSIDDKRLNFQFGCEVGWEVKRGRRGRMLRNPTYTGIGPLFWRSMDMLSSEIVPWGTPNCGKGQPGQVGHTGHPAAPARFRNVRVGVRA
;
A
#
# COMPACT_ATOMS: atom_id res chain seq x y z
N MET A 1 33.77 11.31 -2.09
CA MET A 1 32.85 11.76 -1.04
C MET A 1 31.75 10.73 -0.95
N SER A 2 31.43 10.24 0.23
CA SER A 2 30.36 9.27 0.39
C SER A 2 28.99 9.95 0.35
N GLU A 3 27.92 9.19 0.13
CA GLU A 3 26.52 9.67 0.14
C GLU A 3 26.17 10.33 1.47
N PHE A 4 26.70 9.77 2.55
CA PHE A 4 26.56 10.38 3.88
C PHE A 4 27.27 11.74 3.99
N ASP A 5 28.45 11.91 3.37
CA ASP A 5 29.16 13.21 3.40
C ASP A 5 28.38 14.26 2.62
N VAL A 6 27.78 13.87 1.46
CA VAL A 6 26.90 14.72 0.66
C VAL A 6 25.68 15.15 1.47
N ALA A 7 24.99 14.23 2.11
CA ALA A 7 23.82 14.52 2.94
C ALA A 7 24.19 15.42 4.15
N THR A 8 25.32 15.15 4.79
CA THR A 8 25.82 15.96 5.92
C THR A 8 26.12 17.40 5.49
N ALA A 9 26.78 17.60 4.34
CA ALA A 9 27.09 18.92 3.79
C ALA A 9 25.81 19.74 3.50
N ALA A 10 24.75 19.07 3.03
CA ALA A 10 23.47 19.70 2.78
C ALA A 10 22.76 20.13 4.07
N VAL A 11 22.72 19.25 5.09
CA VAL A 11 22.15 19.53 6.40
C VAL A 11 22.88 20.73 7.06
N GLN A 12 24.22 20.70 7.07
CA GLN A 12 25.02 21.79 7.66
C GLN A 12 24.76 23.12 6.95
N ALA A 13 24.68 23.13 5.63
CA ALA A 13 24.42 24.35 4.87
C ALA A 13 23.02 24.91 5.11
N ALA A 14 22.02 24.05 5.37
CA ALA A 14 20.69 24.49 5.77
C ALA A 14 20.68 25.13 7.18
N LEU A 15 21.42 24.54 8.13
CA LEU A 15 21.58 25.09 9.48
C LEU A 15 22.31 26.45 9.44
N ASP A 16 23.42 26.55 8.68
CA ASP A 16 24.17 27.79 8.49
C ASP A 16 23.29 28.90 7.86
N ALA A 17 22.29 28.51 7.09
CA ALA A 17 21.28 29.40 6.47
C ALA A 17 20.07 29.72 7.39
N GLY A 18 20.12 29.31 8.68
CA GLY A 18 19.13 29.66 9.69
C GLY A 18 18.02 28.64 9.93
N ALA A 19 18.12 27.41 9.40
CA ALA A 19 17.20 26.35 9.75
C ALA A 19 17.42 25.89 11.20
N ARG A 20 16.31 25.69 11.96
CA ARG A 20 16.34 25.08 13.29
C ARG A 20 16.38 23.56 13.29
N TYR A 21 15.99 22.96 12.17
CA TYR A 21 16.06 21.53 11.86
C TYR A 21 16.31 21.37 10.36
N ALA A 22 17.09 20.40 10.02
CA ALA A 22 17.25 19.96 8.63
C ALA A 22 17.47 18.46 8.56
N ASP A 23 16.99 17.86 7.51
CA ASP A 23 17.34 16.51 7.10
C ASP A 23 17.65 16.43 5.60
N ALA A 24 18.42 15.42 5.25
CA ALA A 24 18.82 15.17 3.88
C ALA A 24 18.76 13.65 3.58
N ARG A 25 18.28 13.33 2.42
CA ARG A 25 18.14 11.95 1.97
C ARG A 25 18.71 11.81 0.57
N VAL A 26 19.80 11.01 0.46
CA VAL A 26 20.27 10.52 -0.83
C VAL A 26 19.52 9.23 -1.12
N MET A 27 19.01 9.08 -2.33
CA MET A 27 18.39 7.83 -2.80
C MET A 27 18.97 7.43 -4.14
N HIS A 28 19.32 6.16 -4.24
CA HIS A 28 19.66 5.49 -5.48
C HIS A 28 18.63 4.39 -5.69
N ARG A 29 17.91 4.42 -6.81
CA ARG A 29 16.90 3.43 -7.18
C ARG A 29 17.18 2.89 -8.56
N ARG A 30 17.18 1.56 -8.68
CA ARG A 30 17.08 0.83 -9.94
C ARG A 30 15.69 0.23 -10.04
N TYR A 31 15.09 0.36 -11.19
CA TYR A 31 13.75 -0.17 -11.50
C TYR A 31 13.82 -1.06 -12.72
N GLU A 32 13.12 -2.17 -12.68
CA GLU A 32 12.93 -3.05 -13.83
C GLU A 32 11.48 -3.55 -13.85
N SER A 33 10.87 -3.54 -15.02
CA SER A 33 9.59 -4.20 -15.25
C SER A 33 9.55 -4.84 -16.63
N MET A 34 8.81 -5.94 -16.74
CA MET A 34 8.53 -6.58 -18.01
C MET A 34 7.07 -6.98 -18.04
N SER A 35 6.42 -6.73 -19.18
CA SER A 35 5.07 -7.21 -19.46
C SER A 35 5.06 -8.14 -20.66
N ALA A 36 4.14 -9.11 -20.62
CA ALA A 36 3.86 -9.99 -21.75
C ALA A 36 2.35 -10.02 -22.02
N ARG A 37 2.01 -10.13 -23.30
CA ARG A 37 0.63 -10.22 -23.77
C ARG A 37 0.50 -11.35 -24.81
N ASN A 38 -0.44 -12.26 -24.56
CA ASN A 38 -0.82 -13.32 -25.50
C ASN A 38 0.34 -14.22 -25.99
N GLY A 39 1.36 -14.44 -25.14
CA GLY A 39 2.52 -15.25 -25.46
C GLY A 39 3.73 -14.49 -25.99
N ASP A 40 3.65 -13.17 -26.12
CA ASP A 40 4.76 -12.32 -26.57
C ASP A 40 5.14 -11.29 -25.50
N ILE A 41 6.43 -10.91 -25.46
CA ILE A 41 6.87 -9.78 -24.63
C ILE A 41 6.37 -8.48 -25.26
N GLU A 42 5.69 -7.66 -24.48
CA GLU A 42 5.13 -6.38 -24.92
C GLU A 42 6.05 -5.19 -24.57
N GLU A 43 6.60 -5.20 -23.36
CA GLU A 43 7.41 -4.10 -22.89
C GLU A 43 8.50 -4.58 -21.91
N LEU A 44 9.67 -3.98 -21.98
CA LEU A 44 10.74 -4.06 -20.99
C LEU A 44 11.17 -2.63 -20.64
N THR A 45 11.07 -2.28 -19.38
CA THR A 45 11.55 -1.00 -18.85
C THR A 45 12.67 -1.24 -17.86
N GLN A 46 13.78 -0.54 -18.02
CA GLN A 46 14.85 -0.44 -17.02
C GLN A 46 15.18 1.04 -16.81
N ASP A 47 15.18 1.48 -15.56
CA ASP A 47 15.48 2.86 -15.18
C ASP A 47 16.40 2.91 -13.96
N GLU A 48 17.21 3.94 -13.89
CA GLU A 48 18.09 4.21 -12.76
C GLU A 48 18.01 5.69 -12.40
N SER A 49 17.82 5.97 -11.12
CA SER A 49 17.68 7.32 -10.60
C SER A 49 18.47 7.49 -9.33
N ILE A 50 19.28 8.55 -9.26
CA ILE A 50 20.02 8.94 -8.07
C ILE A 50 19.89 10.43 -7.82
N GLY A 51 19.83 10.85 -6.54
CA GLY A 51 19.81 12.28 -6.20
C GLY A 51 19.64 12.51 -4.70
N LEU A 52 19.63 13.78 -4.35
CA LEU A 52 19.55 14.30 -2.99
C LEU A 52 18.29 15.15 -2.82
N GLY A 53 17.48 14.85 -1.80
CA GLY A 53 16.40 15.70 -1.30
C GLY A 53 16.74 16.25 0.08
N VAL A 54 16.49 17.53 0.29
CA VAL A 54 16.80 18.25 1.55
C VAL A 54 15.55 18.94 2.07
N ARG A 55 15.18 18.69 3.33
CA ARG A 55 14.18 19.48 4.05
C ARG A 55 14.85 20.43 5.05
N ALA A 56 14.32 21.61 5.17
CA ALA A 56 14.74 22.57 6.18
C ALA A 56 13.51 23.16 6.89
N LEU A 57 13.57 23.35 8.19
CA LEU A 57 12.55 24.00 9.00
C LEU A 57 13.08 25.32 9.52
N VAL A 58 12.51 26.44 9.05
CA VAL A 58 12.85 27.78 9.48
C VAL A 58 11.64 28.40 10.17
N GLY A 59 11.78 28.80 11.41
CA GLY A 59 10.64 29.23 12.22
C GLY A 59 9.60 28.12 12.33
N SER A 60 8.44 28.32 11.72
CA SER A 60 7.30 27.39 11.70
C SER A 60 6.99 26.82 10.31
N SER A 61 7.92 26.91 9.38
CA SER A 61 7.63 26.54 7.99
C SER A 61 8.68 25.61 7.40
N TRP A 62 8.20 24.61 6.66
CA TRP A 62 9.03 23.71 5.87
C TRP A 62 9.45 24.34 4.54
N GLY A 63 10.68 24.04 4.13
CA GLY A 63 11.17 24.18 2.78
C GLY A 63 11.82 22.92 2.29
N PHE A 64 11.74 22.67 1.00
CA PHE A 64 12.30 21.50 0.34
C PHE A 64 13.03 21.91 -0.93
N HIS A 65 14.18 21.28 -1.17
CA HIS A 65 14.89 21.38 -2.45
C HIS A 65 15.56 20.04 -2.78
N ALA A 66 15.66 19.74 -4.07
CA ALA A 66 16.23 18.48 -4.50
C ALA A 66 17.12 18.66 -5.74
N VAL A 67 18.19 17.88 -5.83
CA VAL A 67 19.16 17.91 -6.94
C VAL A 67 19.62 16.52 -7.33
N PRO A 68 19.84 16.23 -8.61
CA PRO A 68 20.36 14.93 -9.05
C PRO A 68 21.89 14.82 -8.87
N GLU A 69 22.60 15.95 -8.74
CA GLU A 69 24.06 15.97 -8.63
C GLU A 69 24.52 15.73 -7.18
N LEU A 70 25.41 14.76 -6.98
CA LEU A 70 25.95 14.38 -5.67
C LEU A 70 27.36 14.97 -5.45
N SER A 71 27.55 16.27 -5.69
CA SER A 71 28.77 17.01 -5.32
C SER A 71 28.56 17.78 -4.02
N GLU A 72 29.65 18.11 -3.30
CA GLU A 72 29.57 18.95 -2.10
C GLU A 72 28.98 20.33 -2.41
N ALA A 73 29.32 20.90 -3.56
CA ALA A 73 28.82 22.20 -3.98
C ALA A 73 27.31 22.17 -4.22
N ALA A 74 26.80 21.17 -4.92
CA ALA A 74 25.38 20.98 -5.18
C ALA A 74 24.60 20.68 -3.88
N ALA A 75 25.17 19.88 -2.98
CA ALA A 75 24.58 19.57 -1.68
C ALA A 75 24.43 20.80 -0.80
N ARG A 76 25.48 21.61 -0.68
CA ARG A 76 25.45 22.89 0.08
C ARG A 76 24.46 23.89 -0.55
N ASP A 77 24.38 23.96 -1.86
CA ASP A 77 23.41 24.82 -2.56
C ASP A 77 21.98 24.32 -2.29
N ALA A 78 21.71 23.02 -2.34
CA ALA A 78 20.41 22.44 -2.03
C ALA A 78 19.98 22.76 -0.59
N GLY A 79 20.87 22.64 0.40
CA GLY A 79 20.62 23.01 1.80
C GLY A 79 20.23 24.48 1.96
N ARG A 80 21.00 25.41 1.37
CA ARG A 80 20.68 26.85 1.38
C ARG A 80 19.33 27.15 0.72
N ARG A 81 19.02 26.52 -0.42
CA ARG A 81 17.75 26.71 -1.13
C ARG A 81 16.56 26.17 -0.35
N ALA A 82 16.71 25.02 0.30
CA ALA A 82 15.67 24.48 1.18
C ALA A 82 15.36 25.47 2.33
N ALA A 83 16.38 26.02 3.00
CA ALA A 83 16.22 27.03 4.05
C ALA A 83 15.60 28.33 3.51
N ALA A 84 16.02 28.79 2.33
CA ALA A 84 15.44 29.98 1.68
C ALA A 84 13.95 29.78 1.34
N THR A 85 13.57 28.59 0.84
CA THR A 85 12.17 28.22 0.58
C THR A 85 11.36 28.23 1.88
N ALA A 86 11.89 27.66 2.97
CA ALA A 86 11.25 27.67 4.29
C ALA A 86 11.05 29.10 4.80
N THR A 87 12.07 29.97 4.65
CA THR A 87 12.01 31.39 5.02
C THR A 87 10.95 32.15 4.23
N ALA A 88 10.82 31.85 2.94
CA ALA A 88 9.78 32.45 2.09
C ALA A 88 8.37 31.96 2.50
N SER A 89 8.21 30.68 2.78
CA SER A 89 6.96 30.05 3.21
C SER A 89 6.51 30.61 4.59
N ALA A 90 7.44 30.93 5.47
CA ALA A 90 7.14 31.51 6.80
C ALA A 90 6.48 32.92 6.75
N ARG A 91 6.44 33.56 5.58
CA ARG A 91 5.69 34.79 5.36
C ARG A 91 4.18 34.59 5.25
N VAL A 92 3.75 33.36 4.98
CA VAL A 92 2.33 32.99 4.94
C VAL A 92 1.94 32.56 6.36
N PRO A 93 0.95 33.20 6.99
CA PRO A 93 0.49 32.80 8.31
C PRO A 93 0.00 31.35 8.31
N GLY A 94 0.47 30.57 9.26
CA GLY A 94 0.10 29.17 9.46
C GLY A 94 0.34 28.75 10.91
N PRO A 95 -0.20 27.60 11.33
CA PRO A 95 0.10 27.07 12.65
C PRO A 95 1.60 26.75 12.77
N PRO A 96 2.19 26.90 13.96
CA PRO A 96 3.59 26.54 14.17
C PRO A 96 3.80 25.04 13.91
N VAL A 97 4.87 24.71 13.19
CA VAL A 97 5.30 23.32 13.03
C VAL A 97 6.26 22.98 14.17
N ASP A 98 5.90 22.00 14.97
CA ASP A 98 6.78 21.36 15.94
C ASP A 98 7.02 19.90 15.54
N LEU A 99 8.09 19.30 16.04
CA LEU A 99 8.45 17.92 15.75
C LEU A 99 8.45 17.10 17.04
N VAL A 100 7.73 16.00 17.04
CA VAL A 100 7.87 15.01 18.12
C VAL A 100 9.32 14.53 18.15
N PRO A 101 9.99 14.53 19.33
CA PRO A 101 11.35 14.05 19.46
C PRO A 101 11.45 12.55 19.09
N VAL A 102 12.50 12.20 18.36
CA VAL A 102 12.86 10.81 18.05
C VAL A 102 14.31 10.61 18.44
N PRO A 103 14.66 9.52 19.16
CA PRO A 103 16.06 9.25 19.50
C PRO A 103 16.93 9.15 18.25
N ALA A 104 18.06 9.84 18.24
CA ALA A 104 19.02 9.74 17.14
C ALA A 104 19.46 8.30 16.93
N ALA A 105 19.53 7.87 15.69
CA ALA A 105 19.95 6.53 15.31
C ALA A 105 21.14 6.57 14.35
N VAL A 106 22.15 5.74 14.63
CA VAL A 106 23.21 5.37 13.68
C VAL A 106 23.01 3.91 13.38
N ALA A 107 22.46 3.60 12.22
CA ALA A 107 21.97 2.25 11.93
C ALA A 107 21.98 1.93 10.44
N SER A 108 22.04 0.64 10.14
CA SER A 108 21.83 0.07 8.80
C SER A 108 20.68 -0.92 8.84
N TRP A 109 19.88 -0.95 7.79
CA TRP A 109 18.82 -1.92 7.62
C TRP A 109 18.78 -2.44 6.17
N ALA A 110 18.41 -3.71 5.99
CA ALA A 110 18.19 -4.27 4.66
C ALA A 110 16.96 -5.19 4.69
N SER A 111 16.23 -5.19 3.59
CA SER A 111 15.16 -6.17 3.37
C SER A 111 15.75 -7.58 3.23
N GLY A 112 14.98 -8.60 3.63
CA GLY A 112 15.27 -9.98 3.28
C GLY A 112 15.28 -10.16 1.76
N CYS A 113 16.22 -10.95 1.26
CA CYS A 113 16.32 -11.26 -0.16
C CYS A 113 17.15 -12.54 -0.32
N GLU A 114 16.51 -13.62 -0.73
CA GLU A 114 17.19 -14.90 -0.96
C GLU A 114 17.77 -14.96 -2.38
N VAL A 115 17.01 -14.44 -3.35
CA VAL A 115 17.41 -14.41 -4.77
C VAL A 115 17.36 -12.97 -5.25
N ASP A 116 18.53 -12.38 -5.56
CA ASP A 116 18.61 -11.03 -6.11
C ASP A 116 17.78 -10.92 -7.40
N PRO A 117 16.69 -10.12 -7.39
CA PRO A 117 15.79 -10.06 -8.53
C PRO A 117 16.43 -9.44 -9.79
N LEU A 118 17.41 -8.55 -9.63
CA LEU A 118 18.16 -7.99 -10.76
C LEU A 118 19.25 -8.94 -11.27
N GLY A 119 19.65 -9.94 -10.48
CA GLY A 119 20.60 -10.97 -10.88
C GLY A 119 19.98 -12.09 -11.71
N VAL A 120 18.65 -12.24 -11.73
CA VAL A 120 17.97 -13.23 -12.57
C VAL A 120 18.04 -12.82 -14.04
N PRO A 121 18.43 -13.71 -14.97
CA PRO A 121 18.50 -13.38 -16.40
C PRO A 121 17.17 -12.88 -16.97
N LEU A 122 17.21 -11.87 -17.82
CA LEU A 122 16.00 -11.34 -18.50
C LEU A 122 15.30 -12.41 -19.34
N SER A 123 16.05 -13.36 -19.93
CA SER A 123 15.49 -14.49 -20.65
C SER A 123 14.56 -15.33 -19.77
N ASP A 124 15.02 -15.67 -18.56
CA ASP A 124 14.27 -16.53 -17.64
C ASP A 124 13.00 -15.85 -17.13
N LYS A 125 13.08 -14.54 -16.87
CA LYS A 125 11.95 -13.69 -16.52
C LYS A 125 10.93 -13.58 -17.67
N GLY A 126 11.44 -13.39 -18.89
CA GLY A 126 10.62 -13.34 -20.12
C GLY A 126 9.94 -14.67 -20.40
N ASP A 127 10.67 -15.76 -20.32
CA ASP A 127 10.14 -17.11 -20.53
C ASP A 127 9.02 -17.45 -19.54
N LEU A 128 9.13 -17.01 -18.28
CA LEU A 128 8.06 -17.16 -17.29
C LEU A 128 6.76 -16.49 -17.75
N LEU A 129 6.82 -15.23 -18.17
CA LEU A 129 5.64 -14.46 -18.60
C LEU A 129 5.07 -14.96 -19.91
N VAL A 130 5.93 -15.27 -20.89
CA VAL A 130 5.52 -15.84 -22.19
C VAL A 130 4.79 -17.17 -22.00
N ARG A 131 5.33 -18.08 -21.20
CA ARG A 131 4.70 -19.37 -20.88
C ARG A 131 3.36 -19.17 -20.16
N ALA A 132 3.29 -18.30 -19.16
CA ALA A 132 2.05 -18.07 -18.42
C ALA A 132 0.96 -17.47 -19.32
N THR A 133 1.29 -16.44 -20.13
CA THR A 133 0.33 -15.81 -21.05
C THR A 133 -0.04 -16.72 -22.23
N GLY A 134 0.91 -17.51 -22.74
CA GLY A 134 0.66 -18.53 -23.76
C GLY A 134 -0.32 -19.61 -23.26
N THR A 135 -0.09 -20.15 -22.06
CA THR A 135 -1.00 -21.11 -21.43
C THR A 135 -2.42 -20.56 -21.27
N MET A 136 -2.57 -19.28 -20.83
CA MET A 136 -3.91 -18.68 -20.76
C MET A 136 -4.60 -18.60 -22.12
N ARG A 137 -3.85 -18.30 -23.20
CA ARG A 137 -4.38 -18.30 -24.57
C ARG A 137 -4.82 -19.70 -25.04
N GLU A 138 -4.02 -20.71 -24.77
CA GLU A 138 -4.33 -22.11 -25.07
C GLU A 138 -5.62 -22.57 -24.37
N HIS A 139 -5.88 -22.06 -23.15
CA HIS A 139 -7.09 -22.32 -22.38
C HIS A 139 -8.24 -21.34 -22.66
N GLY A 140 -8.12 -20.54 -23.73
CA GLY A 140 -9.20 -19.81 -24.36
C GLY A 140 -9.46 -18.41 -23.80
N ALA A 141 -8.53 -17.80 -23.09
CA ALA A 141 -8.60 -16.38 -22.80
C ALA A 141 -8.49 -15.55 -24.09
N ASP A 142 -9.31 -14.51 -24.27
CA ASP A 142 -9.21 -13.60 -25.41
C ASP A 142 -8.03 -12.64 -25.28
N LEU A 143 -7.75 -12.23 -24.04
CA LEU A 143 -6.58 -11.44 -23.68
C LEU A 143 -5.91 -12.07 -22.48
N ALA A 144 -4.61 -12.33 -22.60
CA ALA A 144 -3.75 -12.87 -21.55
C ALA A 144 -2.61 -11.91 -21.27
N GLU A 145 -2.51 -11.42 -20.04
CA GLU A 145 -1.51 -10.45 -19.63
C GLU A 145 -0.71 -10.96 -18.44
N GLY A 146 0.59 -10.64 -18.43
CA GLY A 146 1.49 -10.94 -17.33
C GLY A 146 2.45 -9.80 -17.09
N LEU A 147 2.84 -9.57 -15.83
CA LEU A 147 3.71 -8.47 -15.44
C LEU A 147 4.57 -8.88 -14.24
N TYR A 148 5.83 -8.48 -14.23
CA TYR A 148 6.59 -8.32 -12.99
C TYR A 148 7.17 -6.92 -12.87
N GLN A 149 7.45 -6.51 -11.64
CA GLN A 149 8.14 -5.25 -11.35
C GLN A 149 9.13 -5.47 -10.21
N ILE A 150 10.27 -4.77 -10.28
CA ILE A 150 11.37 -4.82 -9.33
C ILE A 150 11.79 -3.40 -8.99
N TRP A 151 11.96 -3.11 -7.72
CA TRP A 151 12.60 -1.88 -7.22
C TRP A 151 13.76 -2.28 -6.29
N ASP A 152 14.94 -1.79 -6.58
CA ASP A 152 16.11 -1.91 -5.74
C ASP A 152 16.53 -0.50 -5.32
N THR A 153 16.26 -0.16 -4.07
CA THR A 153 16.46 1.20 -3.56
C THR A 153 17.42 1.21 -2.39
N THR A 154 18.50 1.96 -2.52
CA THR A 154 19.38 2.30 -1.38
C THR A 154 19.14 3.74 -0.96
N LYS A 155 18.96 3.97 0.35
CA LYS A 155 18.75 5.29 0.94
C LYS A 155 19.80 5.57 2.00
N TRP A 156 20.28 6.81 2.05
CA TRP A 156 21.12 7.35 3.12
C TRP A 156 20.44 8.58 3.69
N PHE A 157 20.14 8.54 4.95
CA PHE A 157 19.45 9.61 5.67
C PHE A 157 20.34 10.22 6.75
N VAL A 158 20.39 11.55 6.79
CA VAL A 158 21.08 12.34 7.82
C VAL A 158 20.17 13.43 8.29
N SER A 159 20.16 13.70 9.61
CA SER A 159 19.45 14.85 10.16
C SER A 159 20.33 15.68 11.12
N SER A 160 19.92 16.90 11.36
CA SER A 160 20.53 17.81 12.34
C SER A 160 20.42 17.30 13.80
N GLU A 161 19.58 16.31 14.06
CA GLU A 161 19.43 15.65 15.36
C GLU A 161 20.37 14.47 15.54
N GLY A 162 21.26 14.20 14.58
CA GLY A 162 22.31 13.16 14.70
C GLY A 162 21.93 11.81 14.10
N HIS A 163 20.85 11.70 13.35
CA HIS A 163 20.55 10.50 12.60
C HIS A 163 21.58 10.29 11.48
N ARG A 164 22.01 9.04 11.31
CA ARG A 164 22.85 8.55 10.22
C ARG A 164 22.42 7.14 9.88
N ILE A 165 21.51 7.00 8.93
CA ILE A 165 20.81 5.74 8.64
C ILE A 165 20.98 5.41 7.16
N ASP A 166 21.40 4.16 6.86
CA ASP A 166 21.32 3.60 5.51
C ASP A 166 20.32 2.45 5.47
N GLN A 167 19.62 2.34 4.36
CA GLN A 167 18.65 1.26 4.14
C GLN A 167 18.76 0.75 2.71
N HIS A 168 18.81 -0.58 2.55
CA HIS A 168 18.73 -1.24 1.26
C HIS A 168 17.41 -1.99 1.16
N ILE A 169 16.46 -1.47 0.38
CA ILE A 169 15.11 -1.97 0.23
C ILE A 169 14.96 -2.59 -1.15
N ARG A 170 14.81 -3.91 -1.20
CA ARG A 170 14.46 -4.65 -2.41
C ARG A 170 13.01 -5.01 -2.38
N GLU A 171 12.30 -4.69 -3.45
CA GLU A 171 10.89 -4.96 -3.61
C GLU A 171 10.68 -5.65 -4.95
N CYS A 172 9.89 -6.69 -4.96
CA CYS A 172 9.67 -7.51 -6.14
C CYS A 172 8.26 -8.08 -6.11
N GLY A 173 7.71 -8.36 -7.29
CA GLY A 173 6.43 -9.03 -7.40
C GLY A 173 5.91 -9.07 -8.83
N GLY A 174 4.75 -9.68 -8.99
CA GLY A 174 4.13 -9.82 -10.29
C GLY A 174 2.79 -10.53 -10.24
N GLY A 175 2.20 -10.74 -11.41
CA GLY A 175 0.94 -11.42 -11.54
C GLY A 175 0.53 -11.60 -13.00
N ILE A 176 -0.56 -12.33 -13.18
CA ILE A 176 -1.16 -12.62 -14.48
C ILE A 176 -2.67 -12.37 -14.46
N SER A 177 -3.24 -12.07 -15.61
CA SER A 177 -4.67 -11.91 -15.77
C SER A 177 -5.17 -12.45 -17.12
N ALA A 178 -6.28 -13.14 -17.06
CA ALA A 178 -7.03 -13.64 -18.22
C ALA A 178 -8.34 -12.87 -18.38
N THR A 179 -8.61 -12.38 -19.58
CA THR A 179 -9.86 -11.71 -19.92
C THR A 179 -10.55 -12.50 -21.03
N SER A 180 -11.84 -12.77 -20.85
CA SER A 180 -12.70 -13.42 -21.84
C SER A 180 -13.83 -12.48 -22.25
N ILE A 181 -14.18 -12.49 -23.56
CA ILE A 181 -15.18 -11.63 -24.18
C ILE A 181 -16.21 -12.51 -24.90
N GLY A 182 -17.48 -12.32 -24.63
CA GLY A 182 -18.56 -13.04 -25.30
C GLY A 182 -19.93 -12.53 -24.90
N ASP A 183 -20.90 -12.64 -25.81
CA ASP A 183 -22.33 -12.31 -25.58
C ASP A 183 -22.57 -10.89 -24.99
N GLY A 184 -21.71 -9.92 -25.35
CA GLY A 184 -21.78 -8.56 -24.84
C GLY A 184 -21.17 -8.36 -23.44
N GLU A 185 -20.58 -9.39 -22.88
CA GLU A 185 -19.91 -9.38 -21.57
C GLU A 185 -18.40 -9.41 -21.72
N THR A 186 -17.71 -8.87 -20.72
CA THR A 186 -16.26 -8.98 -20.55
C THR A 186 -15.97 -9.38 -19.13
N GLN A 187 -15.35 -10.53 -18.94
CA GLN A 187 -15.01 -11.06 -17.64
C GLN A 187 -13.51 -11.28 -17.50
N ARG A 188 -13.01 -11.05 -16.30
CA ARG A 188 -11.58 -11.13 -15.98
C ARG A 188 -11.34 -11.98 -14.75
N ARG A 189 -10.23 -12.70 -14.77
CA ARG A 189 -9.67 -13.38 -13.60
C ARG A 189 -8.19 -13.08 -13.51
N SER A 190 -7.72 -12.80 -12.31
CA SER A 190 -6.32 -12.48 -12.02
C SER A 190 -5.72 -13.49 -11.03
N TRP A 191 -4.37 -13.58 -11.04
CA TRP A 191 -3.61 -14.36 -10.07
C TRP A 191 -2.27 -13.70 -9.76
N PRO A 192 -1.85 -13.63 -8.47
CA PRO A 192 -2.63 -13.99 -7.26
C PRO A 192 -3.69 -12.97 -6.92
N SER A 193 -3.58 -11.73 -7.40
CA SER A 193 -4.55 -10.66 -7.20
C SER A 193 -4.68 -9.74 -8.41
N TYR A 194 -5.61 -8.82 -8.35
CA TYR A 194 -5.65 -7.70 -9.30
C TYR A 194 -4.32 -6.94 -9.27
N ARG A 195 -3.62 -6.90 -10.41
CA ARG A 195 -2.27 -6.36 -10.58
C ARG A 195 -1.12 -7.14 -9.92
N GLY A 196 -1.36 -8.35 -9.41
CA GLY A 196 -0.33 -9.20 -8.83
C GLY A 196 -0.09 -9.00 -7.34
N GLN A 197 0.90 -9.71 -6.81
CA GLN A 197 1.35 -9.64 -5.42
C GLN A 197 2.78 -9.12 -5.39
N TYR A 198 3.07 -8.21 -4.45
CA TYR A 198 4.37 -7.59 -4.26
C TYR A 198 4.82 -7.68 -2.81
N GLY A 199 6.12 -7.75 -2.61
CA GLY A 199 6.72 -7.83 -1.28
C GLY A 199 8.07 -7.13 -1.20
N THR A 200 8.50 -6.83 0.01
CA THR A 200 9.84 -6.33 0.31
C THR A 200 10.80 -7.52 0.47
N THR A 201 11.09 -8.17 -0.66
CA THR A 201 11.81 -9.44 -0.76
C THR A 201 12.46 -9.59 -2.15
N GLY A 202 13.07 -10.72 -2.47
CA GLY A 202 13.69 -10.99 -3.77
C GLY A 202 12.79 -11.79 -4.73
N TRP A 203 13.43 -12.36 -5.77
CA TRP A 203 12.75 -13.11 -6.83
C TRP A 203 12.07 -14.40 -6.34
N GLU A 204 12.46 -14.89 -5.15
CA GLU A 204 11.78 -16.01 -4.49
C GLU A 204 10.28 -15.81 -4.36
N LEU A 205 9.81 -14.57 -4.17
CA LEU A 205 8.38 -14.28 -4.17
C LEU A 205 7.74 -14.61 -5.53
N VAL A 206 8.28 -14.08 -6.62
CA VAL A 206 7.71 -14.32 -7.98
C VAL A 206 7.70 -15.81 -8.30
N THR A 207 8.75 -16.53 -7.91
CA THR A 207 8.82 -17.98 -8.07
C THR A 207 7.70 -18.70 -7.28
N SER A 208 7.44 -18.26 -6.05
CA SER A 208 6.42 -18.86 -5.18
C SER A 208 4.97 -18.62 -5.65
N LEU A 209 4.74 -17.60 -6.50
CA LEU A 209 3.41 -17.32 -7.06
C LEU A 209 2.94 -18.39 -8.06
N ASP A 210 3.82 -19.19 -8.58
CA ASP A 210 3.52 -20.24 -9.58
C ASP A 210 2.60 -19.74 -10.71
N LEU A 211 2.98 -18.65 -11.36
CA LEU A 211 2.15 -17.99 -12.37
C LEU A 211 1.73 -18.92 -13.50
N VAL A 212 2.62 -19.84 -13.93
CA VAL A 212 2.34 -20.80 -14.99
C VAL A 212 1.34 -21.87 -14.51
N GLY A 213 1.50 -22.38 -13.27
CA GLY A 213 0.60 -23.39 -12.71
C GLY A 213 -0.84 -22.91 -12.54
N HIS A 214 -1.04 -21.60 -12.33
CA HIS A 214 -2.36 -21.01 -12.19
C HIS A 214 -2.98 -20.48 -13.50
N ALA A 215 -2.20 -20.38 -14.59
CA ALA A 215 -2.60 -19.75 -15.84
C ALA A 215 -3.85 -20.40 -16.48
N ALA A 216 -3.86 -21.74 -16.61
CA ALA A 216 -4.99 -22.49 -17.17
C ALA A 216 -6.28 -22.23 -16.39
N ARG A 217 -6.21 -22.34 -15.06
CA ARG A 217 -7.37 -22.17 -14.17
C ARG A 217 -8.01 -20.78 -14.32
N ILE A 218 -7.23 -19.69 -14.28
CA ILE A 218 -7.81 -18.35 -14.38
C ILE A 218 -8.39 -18.05 -15.76
N ALA A 219 -7.84 -18.65 -16.82
CA ALA A 219 -8.40 -18.55 -18.16
C ALA A 219 -9.76 -19.27 -18.26
N GLU A 220 -9.85 -20.49 -17.74
CA GLU A 220 -11.11 -21.25 -17.69
C GLU A 220 -12.16 -20.56 -16.84
N GLU A 221 -11.81 -20.07 -15.65
CA GLU A 221 -12.70 -19.31 -14.78
C GLU A 221 -13.19 -18.00 -15.44
N SER A 222 -12.35 -17.28 -16.20
CA SER A 222 -12.77 -16.06 -16.90
C SER A 222 -13.83 -16.35 -17.97
N ARG A 223 -13.74 -17.52 -18.63
CA ARG A 223 -14.74 -17.99 -19.60
C ARG A 223 -16.03 -18.46 -18.94
N GLU A 224 -15.93 -19.21 -17.83
CA GLU A 224 -17.08 -19.64 -17.05
C GLU A 224 -17.92 -18.43 -16.60
N LEU A 225 -17.25 -17.35 -16.17
CA LEU A 225 -17.90 -16.11 -15.76
C LEU A 225 -18.75 -15.46 -16.87
N LEU A 226 -18.47 -15.66 -18.15
CA LEU A 226 -19.31 -15.12 -19.23
C LEU A 226 -20.75 -15.61 -19.16
N THR A 227 -20.94 -16.88 -18.77
CA THR A 227 -22.26 -17.51 -18.67
C THR A 227 -22.75 -17.68 -17.23
N ALA A 228 -21.94 -17.32 -16.26
CA ALA A 228 -22.32 -17.38 -14.85
C ALA A 228 -23.52 -16.45 -14.57
N PRO A 229 -24.41 -16.82 -13.63
CA PRO A 229 -25.48 -15.92 -13.24
C PRO A 229 -24.95 -14.63 -12.60
N GLU A 230 -25.71 -13.55 -12.76
CA GLU A 230 -25.44 -12.27 -12.07
C GLU A 230 -25.47 -12.46 -10.56
N CYS A 231 -24.60 -11.72 -9.87
CA CYS A 231 -24.69 -11.62 -8.42
C CYS A 231 -26.08 -11.07 -8.01
N PRO A 232 -26.81 -11.77 -7.11
CA PRO A 232 -28.13 -11.33 -6.69
C PRO A 232 -28.07 -9.95 -6.02
N SER A 233 -29.13 -9.15 -6.21
CA SER A 233 -29.25 -7.84 -5.56
C SER A 233 -30.10 -7.96 -4.28
N GLY A 234 -29.62 -7.42 -3.18
CA GLY A 234 -30.33 -7.45 -1.90
C GLY A 234 -29.40 -7.36 -0.69
N GLU A 235 -29.94 -7.66 0.47
CA GLU A 235 -29.17 -7.80 1.71
C GLU A 235 -28.94 -9.27 2.01
N THR A 236 -27.70 -9.65 2.27
CA THR A 236 -27.30 -11.03 2.58
C THR A 236 -26.03 -11.06 3.43
N ASP A 237 -25.66 -12.23 3.91
CA ASP A 237 -24.35 -12.42 4.53
C ASP A 237 -23.26 -12.38 3.46
N LEU A 238 -22.25 -11.58 3.70
CA LEU A 238 -21.12 -11.42 2.81
C LEU A 238 -19.85 -12.00 3.44
N ILE A 239 -19.22 -12.94 2.75
CA ILE A 239 -17.86 -13.39 3.07
C ILE A 239 -16.91 -12.70 2.09
N LEU A 240 -15.93 -11.96 2.60
CA LEU A 240 -14.84 -11.43 1.79
C LEU A 240 -13.63 -12.32 1.89
N GLY A 241 -13.07 -12.70 0.75
CA GLY A 241 -11.74 -13.31 0.64
C GLY A 241 -10.66 -12.34 1.13
N GLY A 242 -9.50 -12.87 1.47
CA GLY A 242 -8.42 -12.08 2.11
C GLY A 242 -7.96 -10.90 1.26
N GLU A 243 -7.89 -11.07 -0.06
CA GLU A 243 -7.43 -10.01 -0.95
C GLU A 243 -8.43 -8.86 -1.10
N GLN A 244 -9.72 -9.18 -1.27
CA GLN A 244 -10.75 -8.15 -1.31
C GLN A 244 -10.86 -7.44 0.03
N LEU A 245 -10.68 -8.16 1.14
CA LEU A 245 -10.67 -7.58 2.48
C LEU A 245 -9.44 -6.69 2.71
N ALA A 246 -8.28 -7.04 2.13
CA ALA A 246 -7.09 -6.18 2.16
C ALA A 246 -7.35 -4.82 1.52
N LEU A 247 -8.00 -4.78 0.35
CA LEU A 247 -8.43 -3.52 -0.27
C LEU A 247 -9.46 -2.78 0.59
N GLN A 248 -10.42 -3.49 1.18
CA GLN A 248 -11.40 -2.88 2.10
C GLN A 248 -10.71 -2.20 3.28
N ILE A 249 -9.67 -2.82 3.85
CA ILE A 249 -8.84 -2.24 4.91
C ILE A 249 -8.09 -1.02 4.37
N HIS A 250 -7.43 -1.14 3.22
CA HIS A 250 -6.69 -0.05 2.58
C HIS A 250 -7.54 1.22 2.50
N GLU A 251 -8.72 1.12 1.92
CA GLU A 251 -9.58 2.25 1.60
C GLU A 251 -10.35 2.79 2.82
N SER A 252 -10.94 1.90 3.63
CA SER A 252 -11.87 2.33 4.69
C SER A 252 -11.23 2.41 6.07
N VAL A 253 -10.01 1.89 6.27
CA VAL A 253 -9.26 2.00 7.53
C VAL A 253 -7.94 2.70 7.30
N GLY A 254 -7.08 2.19 6.42
CA GLY A 254 -5.73 2.71 6.19
C GLY A 254 -5.72 4.20 5.87
N HIS A 255 -6.44 4.62 4.84
CA HIS A 255 -6.55 6.04 4.50
C HIS A 255 -7.33 6.86 5.52
N ALA A 256 -8.32 6.27 6.21
CA ALA A 256 -9.08 7.00 7.21
C ALA A 256 -8.27 7.38 8.45
N ILE A 257 -7.26 6.57 8.82
CA ILE A 257 -6.41 6.81 10.00
C ILE A 257 -5.13 7.63 9.69
N GLU A 258 -4.94 8.09 8.45
CA GLU A 258 -3.84 9.01 8.11
C GLU A 258 -4.09 10.38 8.78
N LEU A 259 -3.18 10.79 9.67
CA LEU A 259 -3.39 11.94 10.53
C LEU A 259 -3.44 13.26 9.78
N ASP A 260 -2.65 13.42 8.72
CA ASP A 260 -2.70 14.60 7.85
C ASP A 260 -4.08 14.76 7.16
N ARG A 261 -4.75 13.65 6.78
CA ARG A 261 -6.14 13.69 6.30
C ARG A 261 -7.12 14.10 7.40
N ILE A 262 -6.97 13.55 8.61
CA ILE A 262 -7.82 13.90 9.77
C ILE A 262 -7.68 15.39 10.09
N LEU A 263 -6.47 15.93 9.99
CA LEU A 263 -6.17 17.35 10.19
C LEU A 263 -6.60 18.24 9.01
N GLY A 264 -7.02 17.64 7.89
CA GLY A 264 -7.47 18.36 6.69
C GLY A 264 -6.34 18.88 5.80
N TRP A 265 -5.09 18.44 5.99
CA TRP A 265 -3.96 18.89 5.19
C TRP A 265 -4.02 18.39 3.74
N GLU A 266 -4.69 17.28 3.50
CA GLU A 266 -4.88 16.65 2.18
C GLU A 266 -6.22 17.00 1.51
N ALA A 267 -7.03 17.87 2.11
CA ALA A 267 -8.40 18.16 1.67
C ALA A 267 -8.52 18.64 0.22
N ALA A 268 -7.49 19.32 -0.29
CA ALA A 268 -7.50 19.88 -1.64
C ALA A 268 -7.37 18.82 -2.75
N PHE A 269 -6.83 17.63 -2.44
CA PHE A 269 -6.54 16.61 -3.46
C PHE A 269 -6.93 15.19 -3.02
N ALA A 270 -6.40 14.71 -1.90
CA ALA A 270 -6.57 13.32 -1.47
C ALA A 270 -7.78 13.10 -0.57
N GLY A 271 -8.53 14.15 -0.24
CA GLY A 271 -9.70 14.11 0.62
C GLY A 271 -9.37 14.23 2.11
N THR A 272 -10.38 14.04 2.93
CA THR A 272 -10.30 14.14 4.39
C THR A 272 -10.53 12.78 5.06
N SER A 273 -10.91 12.78 6.33
CA SER A 273 -11.36 11.59 7.06
C SER A 273 -12.67 11.88 7.79
N TRP A 274 -13.49 10.83 7.98
CA TRP A 274 -14.66 10.87 8.85
C TRP A 274 -14.30 10.79 10.35
N LEU A 275 -13.04 10.48 10.65
CA LEU A 275 -12.55 10.37 12.03
C LEU A 275 -12.34 11.76 12.65
N ASP A 276 -12.69 11.86 13.94
CA ASP A 276 -12.50 13.03 14.77
C ASP A 276 -11.57 12.65 15.93
N LEU A 277 -10.44 13.35 16.06
CA LEU A 277 -9.42 13.08 17.08
C LEU A 277 -9.95 13.13 18.52
N THR A 278 -11.00 13.91 18.79
CA THR A 278 -11.64 13.94 20.11
C THR A 278 -12.23 12.60 20.53
N ARG A 279 -12.42 11.70 19.57
CA ARG A 279 -12.95 10.35 19.79
C ARG A 279 -11.89 9.25 19.76
N LEU A 280 -10.61 9.60 19.61
CA LEU A 280 -9.52 8.62 19.71
C LEU A 280 -9.56 7.91 21.06
N GLY A 281 -9.44 6.59 21.07
CA GLY A 281 -9.56 5.73 22.25
C GLY A 281 -11.01 5.40 22.66
N SER A 282 -12.03 6.16 22.22
CA SER A 282 -13.44 5.95 22.60
C SER A 282 -14.33 5.48 21.45
N LEU A 283 -14.01 5.82 20.22
CA LEU A 283 -14.82 5.49 19.05
C LEU A 283 -14.86 3.97 18.80
N ARG A 284 -16.07 3.41 18.74
CA ARG A 284 -16.26 2.05 18.25
C ARG A 284 -16.24 2.05 16.73
N TYR A 285 -15.14 1.58 16.18
CA TYR A 285 -14.89 1.47 14.73
C TYR A 285 -15.60 0.27 14.13
N GLY A 286 -15.40 -0.90 14.73
CA GLY A 286 -15.89 -2.18 14.24
C GLY A 286 -16.42 -3.10 15.35
N SER A 287 -16.60 -4.38 15.02
CA SER A 287 -16.94 -5.43 15.99
C SER A 287 -15.77 -5.69 16.95
N GLU A 288 -16.00 -6.44 18.02
CA GLU A 288 -14.93 -6.80 18.98
C GLU A 288 -13.85 -7.71 18.38
N LEU A 289 -14.15 -8.39 17.28
CA LEU A 289 -13.17 -9.19 16.54
C LEU A 289 -12.18 -8.33 15.74
N MET A 290 -12.50 -7.05 15.49
CA MET A 290 -11.67 -6.19 14.67
C MET A 290 -10.44 -5.71 15.44
N ASN A 291 -9.28 -6.28 15.12
CA ASN A 291 -7.96 -5.81 15.55
C ASN A 291 -7.15 -5.47 14.31
N VAL A 292 -6.83 -4.19 14.11
CA VAL A 292 -6.03 -3.72 12.99
C VAL A 292 -4.72 -3.14 13.51
N THR A 293 -3.62 -3.59 12.93
CA THR A 293 -2.27 -3.13 13.29
C THR A 293 -1.66 -2.28 12.18
N ILE A 294 -0.79 -1.38 12.59
CA ILE A 294 0.18 -0.66 11.76
C ILE A 294 1.52 -1.30 12.06
N ASP A 295 2.06 -2.11 11.16
CA ASP A 295 3.26 -2.89 11.43
C ASP A 295 4.28 -2.84 10.27
N PRO A 296 5.20 -1.87 10.27
CA PRO A 296 6.26 -1.79 9.26
C PRO A 296 7.39 -2.83 9.47
N THR A 297 7.24 -3.76 10.42
CA THR A 297 8.27 -4.76 10.76
C THR A 297 7.98 -6.15 10.22
N ILE A 298 6.85 -6.37 9.54
CA ILE A 298 6.46 -7.67 8.99
C ILE A 298 7.46 -8.10 7.91
N PRO A 299 8.20 -9.22 8.10
CA PRO A 299 9.16 -9.67 7.11
C PRO A 299 8.50 -9.92 5.75
N GLY A 300 9.08 -9.42 4.67
CA GLY A 300 8.62 -9.62 3.31
C GLY A 300 7.36 -8.84 2.90
N ALA A 301 6.66 -8.17 3.82
CA ALA A 301 5.49 -7.37 3.46
C ALA A 301 5.90 -6.04 2.80
N LEU A 302 5.17 -5.61 1.77
CA LEU A 302 5.58 -4.50 0.89
C LEU A 302 5.70 -3.13 1.58
N GLY A 303 5.04 -2.93 2.72
CA GLY A 303 5.12 -1.70 3.51
C GLY A 303 6.20 -1.73 4.61
N SER A 304 7.15 -2.66 4.57
CA SER A 304 8.16 -2.84 5.61
C SER A 304 9.43 -2.03 5.36
N PHE A 305 10.02 -1.54 6.44
CA PHE A 305 11.28 -0.78 6.46
C PHE A 305 11.88 -0.79 7.87
N GLY A 306 13.14 -0.38 8.01
CA GLY A 306 13.78 -0.18 9.32
C GLY A 306 13.48 1.16 9.96
N PHE A 307 13.47 2.22 9.14
CA PHE A 307 13.22 3.61 9.55
C PHE A 307 12.41 4.32 8.46
N ASP A 308 11.51 5.20 8.88
CA ASP A 308 10.81 6.07 7.94
C ASP A 308 11.71 7.22 7.42
N ASP A 309 11.20 8.06 6.55
CA ASP A 309 11.97 9.17 5.95
C ASP A 309 12.06 10.43 6.86
N GLU A 310 11.77 10.26 8.14
CA GLU A 310 12.04 11.22 9.24
C GLU A 310 13.01 10.65 10.29
N GLY A 311 13.54 9.43 10.04
CA GLY A 311 14.44 8.74 10.97
C GLY A 311 13.73 8.03 12.12
N SER A 312 12.39 7.96 12.10
CA SER A 312 11.61 7.24 13.10
C SER A 312 11.74 5.73 12.90
N PRO A 313 12.09 4.93 13.94
CA PRO A 313 12.20 3.50 13.82
C PRO A 313 10.86 2.82 13.53
N ALA A 314 10.91 1.73 12.79
CA ALA A 314 9.77 0.85 12.53
C ALA A 314 9.31 0.18 13.84
N VAL A 315 8.04 0.36 14.21
CA VAL A 315 7.43 -0.22 15.41
C VAL A 315 5.99 -0.65 15.14
N LYS A 316 5.64 -1.87 15.51
CA LYS A 316 4.25 -2.34 15.49
C LYS A 316 3.40 -1.56 16.48
N ARG A 317 2.22 -1.11 16.03
CA ARG A 317 1.23 -0.37 16.84
C ARG A 317 -0.19 -0.82 16.48
N ASP A 318 -1.13 -0.64 17.41
CA ASP A 318 -2.54 -0.87 17.14
C ASP A 318 -3.16 0.39 16.49
N ALA A 319 -3.91 0.19 15.42
CA ALA A 319 -4.83 1.18 14.86
C ALA A 319 -6.24 1.01 15.43
N VAL A 320 -6.71 -0.25 15.47
CA VAL A 320 -7.98 -0.63 16.09
C VAL A 320 -7.71 -1.82 17.02
N ARG A 321 -8.25 -1.76 18.23
CA ARG A 321 -8.13 -2.84 19.22
C ARG A 321 -9.49 -3.20 19.79
N ALA A 322 -9.89 -4.46 19.69
CA ALA A 322 -11.21 -4.93 20.08
C ALA A 322 -12.34 -4.01 19.58
N GLY A 323 -12.27 -3.63 18.31
CA GLY A 323 -13.21 -2.73 17.64
C GLY A 323 -13.13 -1.25 18.02
N ARG A 324 -12.19 -0.82 18.87
CA ARG A 324 -12.00 0.59 19.24
C ARG A 324 -10.85 1.21 18.46
N TRP A 325 -11.07 2.40 17.93
CA TRP A 325 -10.02 3.17 17.28
C TRP A 325 -9.03 3.72 18.32
N VAL A 326 -7.76 3.32 18.22
CA VAL A 326 -6.73 3.62 19.25
C VAL A 326 -5.44 4.22 18.66
N GLY A 327 -5.26 4.24 17.34
CA GLY A 327 -4.04 4.74 16.73
C GLY A 327 -4.23 5.32 15.33
N VAL A 328 -3.21 6.06 14.90
CA VAL A 328 -3.15 6.78 13.61
C VAL A 328 -1.81 6.54 12.91
N LEU A 329 -1.79 6.76 11.59
CA LEU A 329 -0.58 6.92 10.80
C LEU A 329 -0.17 8.40 10.87
N ALA A 330 1.04 8.71 11.32
CA ALA A 330 1.45 10.08 11.57
C ALA A 330 2.92 10.34 11.19
N GLY A 331 3.23 11.57 10.80
CA GLY A 331 4.56 12.15 10.80
C GLY A 331 4.88 12.80 12.15
N ARG A 332 6.12 13.26 12.32
CA ARG A 332 6.55 13.93 13.55
C ARG A 332 5.82 15.27 13.77
N ASP A 333 5.55 15.99 12.69
CA ASP A 333 4.83 17.27 12.73
C ASP A 333 3.34 17.08 13.00
N SER A 334 2.67 16.18 12.27
CA SER A 334 1.24 15.93 12.48
C SER A 334 0.96 15.35 13.87
N ALA A 335 1.83 14.46 14.36
CA ALA A 335 1.76 13.94 15.72
C ALA A 335 1.90 15.04 16.78
N ALA A 336 2.81 16.00 16.58
CA ALA A 336 2.98 17.15 17.49
C ALA A 336 1.70 18.01 17.54
N VAL A 337 1.11 18.33 16.39
CA VAL A 337 -0.16 19.09 16.33
C VAL A 337 -1.30 18.36 17.05
N ALA A 338 -1.35 17.04 16.97
CA ALA A 338 -2.38 16.23 17.63
C ALA A 338 -2.07 15.91 19.10
N GLY A 339 -0.92 16.32 19.63
CA GLY A 339 -0.49 15.97 20.99
C GLY A 339 -0.19 14.48 21.16
N LEU A 340 0.20 13.79 20.08
CA LEU A 340 0.55 12.37 20.08
C LEU A 340 2.07 12.17 20.20
N GLY A 341 2.49 11.06 20.78
CA GLY A 341 3.90 10.85 21.15
C GLY A 341 4.80 10.32 20.04
N TYR A 342 4.30 9.78 18.92
CA TYR A 342 5.13 9.11 17.92
C TYR A 342 4.47 9.09 16.54
N GLY A 343 5.30 9.38 15.52
CA GLY A 343 4.92 9.26 14.10
C GLY A 343 5.31 7.89 13.53
N GLY A 344 6.28 7.87 12.61
CA GLY A 344 6.88 6.66 12.05
C GLY A 344 6.12 6.07 10.87
N SER A 345 5.50 6.95 10.08
CA SER A 345 4.77 6.54 8.87
C SER A 345 5.00 7.51 7.71
N VAL A 346 6.15 8.19 7.68
CA VAL A 346 6.46 9.19 6.65
C VAL A 346 7.39 8.58 5.60
N ARG A 347 6.96 8.62 4.35
CA ARG A 347 7.77 8.13 3.22
C ARG A 347 7.62 9.03 2.00
N ALA A 348 8.66 9.07 1.18
CA ALA A 348 8.67 9.74 -0.10
C ALA A 348 8.86 8.76 -1.24
N ASP A 349 8.26 9.05 -2.37
CA ASP A 349 8.34 8.25 -3.60
C ASP A 349 9.68 8.40 -4.34
N GLY A 350 10.61 9.19 -3.85
CA GLY A 350 11.92 9.38 -4.48
C GLY A 350 12.68 10.53 -3.84
N TRP A 351 13.93 10.70 -4.25
CA TRP A 351 14.79 11.79 -3.75
C TRP A 351 14.22 13.19 -4.01
N ALA A 352 13.53 13.37 -5.14
CA ALA A 352 12.95 14.66 -5.57
C ALA A 352 11.54 14.91 -4.99
N ARG A 353 11.13 14.16 -3.95
CA ARG A 353 9.80 14.24 -3.36
C ARG A 353 9.86 14.60 -1.88
N LEU A 354 8.93 15.46 -1.46
CA LEU A 354 8.73 15.76 -0.05
C LEU A 354 8.14 14.55 0.67
N PRO A 355 8.75 14.07 1.75
CA PRO A 355 8.15 13.01 2.56
C PRO A 355 6.78 13.41 3.12
N MET A 356 5.85 12.46 3.16
CA MET A 356 4.50 12.64 3.67
C MET A 356 4.01 11.40 4.40
N VAL A 357 2.95 11.53 5.19
CA VAL A 357 2.32 10.39 5.87
C VAL A 357 1.82 9.37 4.83
N ARG A 358 2.21 8.11 4.99
CA ARG A 358 1.84 7.00 4.11
C ARG A 358 1.47 5.77 4.94
N MET A 359 0.58 4.94 4.39
CA MET A 359 0.37 3.62 4.95
C MET A 359 1.66 2.80 4.87
N THR A 360 1.87 1.97 5.88
CA THR A 360 2.89 0.93 5.94
C THR A 360 2.21 -0.42 5.67
N ASN A 361 2.44 -1.44 6.52
CA ASN A 361 1.54 -2.59 6.53
C ASN A 361 0.42 -2.29 7.53
N VAL A 362 -0.79 -2.15 7.01
CA VAL A 362 -2.01 -1.97 7.81
C VAL A 362 -2.86 -3.22 7.62
N GLY A 363 -2.85 -4.11 8.61
CA GLY A 363 -3.42 -5.45 8.49
C GLY A 363 -4.45 -5.78 9.56
N LEU A 364 -5.40 -6.66 9.21
CA LEU A 364 -6.35 -7.26 10.15
C LEU A 364 -5.72 -8.50 10.77
N GLU A 365 -5.61 -8.53 12.10
CA GLU A 365 -5.12 -9.72 12.81
C GLU A 365 -6.07 -10.91 12.60
N PRO A 366 -5.54 -12.16 12.55
CA PRO A 366 -6.36 -13.34 12.29
C PRO A 366 -7.33 -13.65 13.45
N GLY A 367 -8.42 -14.31 13.11
CA GLY A 367 -9.41 -14.85 14.03
C GLY A 367 -9.21 -16.35 14.31
N PRO A 368 -10.20 -16.99 14.93
CA PRO A 368 -10.09 -18.39 15.34
C PRO A 368 -10.58 -19.42 14.31
N HIS A 369 -11.22 -19.01 13.21
CA HIS A 369 -11.90 -19.91 12.28
C HIS A 369 -11.06 -20.17 11.02
N THR A 370 -11.33 -21.26 10.31
CA THR A 370 -10.90 -21.44 8.93
C THR A 370 -11.94 -20.81 7.97
N LEU A 371 -11.57 -20.59 6.70
CA LEU A 371 -12.52 -20.12 5.70
C LEU A 371 -13.66 -21.14 5.51
N ASP A 372 -13.36 -22.43 5.52
CA ASP A 372 -14.36 -23.49 5.40
C ASP A 372 -15.36 -23.46 6.56
N GLU A 373 -14.91 -23.27 7.81
CA GLU A 373 -15.80 -23.11 8.97
C GLU A 373 -16.71 -21.88 8.84
N ILE A 374 -16.21 -20.78 8.25
CA ILE A 374 -17.02 -19.58 7.98
C ILE A 374 -18.09 -19.89 6.93
N ILE A 375 -17.74 -20.62 5.87
CA ILE A 375 -18.68 -21.08 4.84
C ILE A 375 -19.72 -22.01 5.45
N ASP A 376 -19.29 -23.02 6.20
CA ASP A 376 -20.18 -24.01 6.85
C ASP A 376 -21.19 -23.34 7.80
N ALA A 377 -20.79 -22.29 8.49
CA ALA A 377 -21.63 -21.50 9.39
C ALA A 377 -22.54 -20.47 8.68
N THR A 378 -22.52 -20.42 7.33
CA THR A 378 -23.30 -19.45 6.55
C THR A 378 -24.44 -20.18 5.81
N ASP A 379 -25.70 -19.90 6.21
CA ASP A 379 -26.87 -20.55 5.62
C ASP A 379 -27.21 -19.98 4.23
N ASP A 380 -27.19 -18.64 4.10
CA ASP A 380 -27.46 -17.91 2.85
C ASP A 380 -26.53 -16.70 2.74
N GLY A 381 -25.66 -16.71 1.74
CA GLY A 381 -24.67 -15.64 1.56
C GLY A 381 -23.98 -15.65 0.21
N VAL A 382 -23.02 -14.74 0.08
CA VAL A 382 -22.13 -14.65 -1.08
C VAL A 382 -20.70 -14.55 -0.57
N LEU A 383 -19.83 -15.40 -1.13
CA LEU A 383 -18.38 -15.23 -1.01
C LEU A 383 -17.91 -14.38 -2.19
N MET A 384 -17.18 -13.30 -1.94
CA MET A 384 -16.60 -12.45 -2.98
C MET A 384 -15.09 -12.33 -2.79
N ASP A 385 -14.35 -12.33 -3.90
CA ASP A 385 -12.90 -12.20 -3.85
C ASP A 385 -12.35 -11.47 -5.08
N LEU A 386 -11.12 -10.98 -4.94
CA LEU A 386 -10.34 -10.23 -5.92
C LEU A 386 -11.01 -8.93 -6.39
N ASN A 387 -10.28 -7.85 -6.27
CA ASN A 387 -10.78 -6.54 -6.66
C ASN A 387 -10.94 -6.41 -8.18
N ARG A 388 -12.06 -5.80 -8.60
CA ARG A 388 -12.31 -5.37 -9.99
C ARG A 388 -12.45 -3.86 -10.09
N SER A 389 -13.16 -3.26 -9.14
CA SER A 389 -13.42 -1.82 -9.11
C SER A 389 -13.72 -1.36 -7.69
N TRP A 390 -13.42 -0.10 -7.42
CA TRP A 390 -13.73 0.49 -6.13
C TRP A 390 -14.08 1.97 -6.26
N SER A 391 -14.96 2.42 -5.41
CA SER A 391 -15.30 3.81 -5.20
C SER A 391 -15.51 4.07 -3.71
N ILE A 392 -14.95 5.14 -3.22
CA ILE A 392 -15.10 5.57 -1.84
C ILE A 392 -15.11 7.11 -1.81
N ASP A 393 -15.90 7.69 -0.92
CA ASP A 393 -16.00 9.15 -0.80
C ASP A 393 -14.73 9.77 -0.20
N ASP A 394 -14.59 11.09 -0.33
CA ASP A 394 -13.44 11.85 0.14
C ASP A 394 -13.21 11.72 1.65
N LYS A 395 -14.26 11.42 2.41
CA LYS A 395 -14.19 11.19 3.86
C LYS A 395 -13.81 9.77 4.24
N ARG A 396 -13.70 8.86 3.27
CA ARG A 396 -13.44 7.42 3.50
C ARG A 396 -14.54 6.74 4.31
N LEU A 397 -15.79 7.19 4.14
CA LEU A 397 -16.94 6.75 4.91
C LEU A 397 -17.88 5.85 4.10
N ASN A 398 -18.33 6.28 2.92
CA ASN A 398 -19.26 5.54 2.05
C ASN A 398 -18.48 4.89 0.92
N PHE A 399 -18.70 3.60 0.70
CA PHE A 399 -17.99 2.85 -0.32
C PHE A 399 -18.92 1.97 -1.16
N GLN A 400 -18.48 1.68 -2.39
CA GLN A 400 -19.02 0.65 -3.26
C GLN A 400 -17.86 -0.03 -3.98
N PHE A 401 -17.75 -1.35 -3.80
CA PHE A 401 -16.67 -2.14 -4.39
C PHE A 401 -17.23 -3.26 -5.25
N GLY A 402 -16.50 -3.59 -6.32
CA GLY A 402 -16.77 -4.71 -7.19
C GLY A 402 -15.61 -5.70 -7.18
N CYS A 403 -15.97 -6.99 -7.23
CA CYS A 403 -15.00 -8.08 -7.26
C CYS A 403 -14.96 -8.75 -8.63
N GLU A 404 -13.88 -9.47 -8.93
CA GLU A 404 -13.77 -10.26 -10.15
C GLU A 404 -14.73 -11.44 -10.14
N VAL A 405 -14.94 -12.04 -8.97
CA VAL A 405 -15.74 -13.26 -8.82
C VAL A 405 -16.50 -13.28 -7.50
N GLY A 406 -17.67 -13.88 -7.54
CA GLY A 406 -18.42 -14.28 -6.36
C GLY A 406 -18.83 -15.75 -6.44
N TRP A 407 -19.22 -16.32 -5.33
CA TRP A 407 -19.84 -17.66 -5.25
C TRP A 407 -21.05 -17.62 -4.34
N GLU A 408 -22.10 -18.31 -4.73
CA GLU A 408 -23.21 -18.55 -3.83
C GLU A 408 -22.74 -19.36 -2.61
N VAL A 409 -23.22 -19.01 -1.45
CA VAL A 409 -23.09 -19.85 -0.25
C VAL A 409 -24.49 -20.22 0.21
N LYS A 410 -24.81 -21.52 0.18
CA LYS A 410 -26.13 -22.03 0.56
C LYS A 410 -25.97 -23.23 1.48
N ARG A 411 -26.60 -23.20 2.64
CA ARG A 411 -26.63 -24.27 3.64
C ARG A 411 -25.22 -24.77 3.97
N GLY A 412 -24.30 -23.84 4.25
CA GLY A 412 -22.92 -24.15 4.58
C GLY A 412 -22.06 -24.64 3.43
N ARG A 413 -22.44 -24.44 2.16
CA ARG A 413 -21.69 -24.92 1.01
C ARG A 413 -21.48 -23.85 -0.02
N ARG A 414 -20.25 -23.77 -0.54
CA ARG A 414 -19.92 -22.96 -1.71
C ARG A 414 -20.58 -23.59 -2.94
N GLY A 415 -21.43 -22.80 -3.61
CA GLY A 415 -22.17 -23.17 -4.80
C GLY A 415 -21.54 -22.67 -6.10
N ARG A 416 -22.39 -22.31 -7.05
CA ARG A 416 -21.98 -21.83 -8.38
C ARG A 416 -21.31 -20.46 -8.33
N MET A 417 -20.49 -20.22 -9.34
CA MET A 417 -19.84 -18.93 -9.58
C MET A 417 -20.87 -17.86 -9.95
N LEU A 418 -20.59 -16.61 -9.56
CA LEU A 418 -21.40 -15.43 -9.83
C LEU A 418 -20.55 -14.37 -10.52
N ARG A 419 -21.06 -13.77 -11.59
CA ARG A 419 -20.42 -12.64 -12.27
C ARG A 419 -20.84 -11.29 -11.68
N ASN A 420 -20.02 -10.27 -11.92
CA ASN A 420 -20.25 -8.88 -11.56
C ASN A 420 -20.63 -8.67 -10.07
N PRO A 421 -20.00 -9.36 -9.11
CA PRO A 421 -20.33 -9.20 -7.70
C PRO A 421 -19.88 -7.83 -7.20
N THR A 422 -20.82 -7.12 -6.54
CA THR A 422 -20.58 -5.82 -5.93
C THR A 422 -21.17 -5.78 -4.53
N TYR A 423 -20.61 -4.94 -3.67
CA TYR A 423 -21.15 -4.66 -2.35
C TYR A 423 -20.93 -3.19 -1.97
N THR A 424 -21.76 -2.67 -1.09
CA THR A 424 -21.73 -1.28 -0.65
C THR A 424 -22.03 -1.16 0.84
N GLY A 425 -21.55 -0.09 1.45
CA GLY A 425 -21.79 0.15 2.87
C GLY A 425 -21.27 1.49 3.36
N ILE A 426 -21.52 1.70 4.65
CA ILE A 426 -20.96 2.80 5.44
C ILE A 426 -19.90 2.19 6.36
N GLY A 427 -18.64 2.63 6.26
CA GLY A 427 -17.47 2.02 6.90
C GLY A 427 -17.71 1.49 8.31
N PRO A 428 -18.05 2.32 9.32
CA PRO A 428 -18.23 1.82 10.68
C PRO A 428 -19.43 0.88 10.86
N LEU A 429 -20.48 0.98 10.05
CA LEU A 429 -21.60 0.04 10.10
C LEU A 429 -21.17 -1.32 9.54
N PHE A 430 -20.49 -1.29 8.41
CA PHE A 430 -19.92 -2.49 7.79
C PHE A 430 -18.97 -3.23 8.74
N TRP A 431 -17.97 -2.55 9.30
CA TRP A 431 -17.00 -3.17 10.20
C TRP A 431 -17.64 -3.69 11.50
N ARG A 432 -18.73 -3.09 11.97
CA ARG A 432 -19.48 -3.58 13.14
C ARG A 432 -20.29 -4.84 12.86
N SER A 433 -20.63 -5.12 11.60
CA SER A 433 -21.36 -6.33 11.21
C SER A 433 -20.45 -7.56 11.04
N MET A 434 -19.13 -7.43 11.17
CA MET A 434 -18.19 -8.53 11.13
C MET A 434 -18.41 -9.45 12.34
N ASP A 435 -18.76 -10.71 12.10
CA ASP A 435 -19.08 -11.68 13.16
C ASP A 435 -18.24 -12.96 13.13
N MET A 436 -17.53 -13.23 12.02
CA MET A 436 -16.56 -14.31 11.94
C MET A 436 -15.30 -13.83 11.19
N LEU A 437 -14.15 -14.36 11.60
CA LEU A 437 -12.84 -14.00 11.07
C LEU A 437 -11.95 -15.24 10.98
N SER A 438 -11.29 -15.41 9.84
CA SER A 438 -10.41 -16.55 9.58
C SER A 438 -9.07 -16.42 10.28
N SER A 439 -8.43 -17.56 10.53
CA SER A 439 -7.04 -17.67 10.98
C SER A 439 -6.04 -17.61 9.83
N GLU A 440 -6.49 -17.70 8.60
CA GLU A 440 -5.67 -17.82 7.39
C GLU A 440 -5.37 -16.43 6.82
N ILE A 441 -4.19 -15.90 7.15
CA ILE A 441 -3.77 -14.60 6.60
C ILE A 441 -3.35 -14.74 5.15
N VAL A 442 -3.94 -13.92 4.30
CA VAL A 442 -3.52 -13.71 2.91
C VAL A 442 -2.62 -12.45 2.88
N PRO A 443 -1.36 -12.58 2.45
CA PRO A 443 -0.52 -11.41 2.23
C PRO A 443 -1.02 -10.63 1.01
N TRP A 444 -1.04 -9.31 1.11
CA TRP A 444 -1.37 -8.44 -0.01
C TRP A 444 -0.47 -7.21 -0.01
N GLY A 445 0.23 -6.99 -1.11
CA GLY A 445 1.08 -5.83 -1.34
C GLY A 445 0.70 -5.11 -2.61
N THR A 446 0.49 -3.80 -2.53
CA THR A 446 0.19 -2.96 -3.68
C THR A 446 1.21 -1.85 -3.84
N PRO A 447 1.85 -1.71 -5.04
CA PRO A 447 2.85 -0.69 -5.30
C PRO A 447 2.27 0.62 -5.85
N ASN A 448 0.95 0.81 -5.87
CA ASN A 448 0.29 1.89 -6.61
C ASN A 448 -0.61 2.80 -5.76
N CYS A 449 -0.39 2.89 -4.46
CA CYS A 449 -1.16 3.78 -3.61
C CYS A 449 -0.80 5.26 -3.87
N GLY A 450 -1.70 6.01 -4.50
CA GLY A 450 -1.48 7.42 -4.85
C GLY A 450 -1.87 8.39 -3.74
N LYS A 451 -1.06 9.43 -3.50
CA LYS A 451 -1.36 10.53 -2.55
C LYS A 451 -0.53 11.77 -2.88
N GLY A 452 -0.96 12.92 -2.40
CA GLY A 452 -0.21 14.18 -2.47
C GLY A 452 -0.37 14.97 -3.76
N GLN A 453 0.09 16.23 -3.71
CA GLN A 453 0.11 17.14 -4.84
C GLN A 453 1.44 17.93 -4.85
N PRO A 454 2.37 17.65 -5.79
CA PRO A 454 2.24 16.68 -6.90
C PRO A 454 2.11 15.24 -6.39
N GLY A 455 1.42 14.39 -7.18
CA GLY A 455 1.15 13.00 -6.83
C GLY A 455 2.41 12.18 -6.56
N GLN A 456 2.36 11.36 -5.54
CA GLN A 456 3.38 10.39 -5.16
C GLN A 456 2.77 9.00 -5.05
N VAL A 457 3.51 7.97 -5.42
CA VAL A 457 3.11 6.57 -5.28
C VAL A 457 3.75 5.98 -4.03
N GLY A 458 2.98 5.28 -3.21
CA GLY A 458 3.46 4.58 -2.03
C GLY A 458 3.22 3.08 -2.15
N HIS A 459 4.21 2.32 -1.71
CA HIS A 459 4.13 0.87 -1.60
C HIS A 459 3.59 0.50 -0.22
N THR A 460 2.54 -0.32 -0.17
CA THR A 460 1.83 -0.65 1.07
C THR A 460 1.51 -2.13 1.14
N GLY A 461 1.45 -2.68 2.34
CA GLY A 461 1.05 -4.05 2.60
C GLY A 461 -0.22 -4.12 3.46
N HIS A 462 -1.07 -5.11 3.19
CA HIS A 462 -2.31 -5.31 3.94
C HIS A 462 -2.56 -6.80 4.16
N PRO A 463 -1.83 -7.44 5.10
CA PRO A 463 -2.18 -8.81 5.47
C PRO A 463 -3.58 -8.84 6.06
N ALA A 464 -4.44 -9.69 5.50
CA ALA A 464 -5.83 -9.80 5.91
C ALA A 464 -6.30 -11.25 5.87
N ALA A 465 -7.14 -11.63 6.83
CA ALA A 465 -7.77 -12.92 6.86
C ALA A 465 -9.23 -12.81 6.36
N PRO A 466 -9.77 -13.80 5.61
CA PRO A 466 -11.16 -13.81 5.20
C PRO A 466 -12.13 -13.57 6.37
N ALA A 467 -13.20 -12.82 6.14
CA ALA A 467 -14.16 -12.49 7.19
C ALA A 467 -15.60 -12.47 6.67
N ARG A 468 -16.55 -12.76 7.58
CA ARG A 468 -17.98 -12.65 7.30
C ARG A 468 -18.58 -11.39 7.91
N PHE A 469 -19.44 -10.75 7.13
CA PHE A 469 -20.20 -9.56 7.50
C PHE A 469 -21.69 -9.84 7.33
N ARG A 470 -22.50 -9.46 8.31
CA ARG A 470 -23.95 -9.70 8.31
C ARG A 470 -24.74 -8.58 7.64
N ASN A 471 -25.79 -8.98 6.91
CA ASN A 471 -26.77 -8.06 6.33
C ASN A 471 -26.12 -6.97 5.46
N VAL A 472 -25.23 -7.35 4.56
CA VAL A 472 -24.55 -6.44 3.63
C VAL A 472 -25.38 -6.33 2.34
N ARG A 473 -25.49 -5.10 1.84
CA ARG A 473 -26.13 -4.86 0.54
C ARG A 473 -25.18 -5.24 -0.59
N VAL A 474 -25.59 -6.20 -1.41
CA VAL A 474 -24.84 -6.74 -2.55
C VAL A 474 -25.59 -6.53 -3.87
N GLY A 475 -24.90 -6.75 -5.02
CA GLY A 475 -25.48 -6.68 -6.36
C GLY A 475 -25.96 -5.28 -6.75
N VAL A 476 -25.37 -4.22 -6.20
CA VAL A 476 -25.71 -2.84 -6.55
C VAL A 476 -25.09 -2.50 -7.90
N ARG A 477 -25.89 -2.17 -8.89
CA ARG A 477 -25.41 -1.62 -10.16
C ARG A 477 -25.01 -0.16 -9.95
N ALA A 478 -23.85 0.24 -10.51
CA ALA A 478 -23.38 1.62 -10.52
C ALA A 478 -24.24 2.47 -11.45
#